data_b04fedbc755b3e38d5d91db7f373f650
#
_entry.id   b04fedbc755b3e38d5d91db7f373f650
#
_cell.length_a   1.000
_cell.length_b   1.000
_cell.length_c   1.000
_cell.angle_alpha   90.00
_cell.angle_beta   90.00
_cell.angle_gamma   90.00
#
_symmetry.space_group_name_H-M   'P 1'
#
loop_
_entity.id
_entity.type
_entity.pdbx_description
1 polymer ?
#
loop_
_entity_poly.entity_id
_entity_poly.type
_entity_poly.pdbx_seq_one_letter_code
_entity_poly.pdbx_strand_id
1 'polypeptide(L)'
;MTLNIVSPGPLTTVQDFGRHGHQAEGYPECGACDKYALALANLLCGNGDCPHVAGLEYTLCGPTVRAADYTLVALTGGTVLPTVNGKRVSMFEPLLLAPGDTLEIGMLSSGLRGYLAVFGGFDIRPVLGSRSTDLKCHIGGLSGRALKAGDVLPVLRAFELPQERYKPLKKRLEAVVLEDWALATLSPHGFIGAQKFPLLRVVLGPQDDAFTEKGLFDFKSALYTVTQDSNRMAAKLSGAPIEAKAGVDILSDGIVEGSVQISANGQPIVMLTDHQSTGGYAKIATVIPCDIPALAQVRPGQLVGFRVVSVEEGAEACRKEKEKWTYLKEAIDHD
;
A
#
# COMPACT_ATOMS: atom_id res chain seq x y z
N MET A 1 25.76 4.09 7.34
CA MET A 1 24.87 4.95 6.57
C MET A 1 23.55 5.08 7.28
N THR A 2 23.00 6.29 7.34
CA THR A 2 21.73 6.50 8.04
C THR A 2 20.88 7.53 7.31
N LEU A 3 19.56 7.36 7.41
CA LEU A 3 18.55 8.34 7.05
C LEU A 3 17.93 8.87 8.34
N ASN A 4 18.08 10.16 8.61
CA ASN A 4 17.61 10.79 9.85
C ASN A 4 16.21 11.38 9.64
N ILE A 5 15.28 11.11 10.54
CA ILE A 5 13.93 11.65 10.50
C ILE A 5 13.94 13.04 11.14
N VAL A 6 13.78 14.08 10.30
CA VAL A 6 13.65 15.48 10.76
C VAL A 6 12.23 15.74 11.25
N SER A 7 11.24 15.30 10.43
CA SER A 7 9.81 15.32 10.77
C SER A 7 9.16 14.05 10.23
N PRO A 8 8.38 13.30 11.03
CA PRO A 8 7.83 12.01 10.59
C PRO A 8 6.55 12.13 9.77
N GLY A 9 5.91 13.31 9.72
CA GLY A 9 4.51 13.41 9.27
C GLY A 9 3.53 12.82 10.30
N PRO A 10 2.22 12.75 9.98
CA PRO A 10 1.18 12.27 10.91
C PRO A 10 1.34 10.79 11.28
N LEU A 11 1.66 9.96 10.30
CA LEU A 11 1.87 8.53 10.48
C LEU A 11 2.86 8.02 9.43
N THR A 12 4.05 7.69 9.87
CA THR A 12 5.07 7.02 9.06
C THR A 12 5.58 5.79 9.79
N THR A 13 5.60 4.65 9.11
CA THR A 13 6.05 3.36 9.64
C THR A 13 6.98 2.67 8.66
N VAL A 14 7.84 1.80 9.18
CA VAL A 14 8.62 0.88 8.35
C VAL A 14 7.74 -0.28 7.94
N GLN A 15 7.66 -0.58 6.65
CA GLN A 15 6.86 -1.68 6.11
C GLN A 15 7.64 -2.44 5.03
N ASP A 16 7.49 -3.76 5.04
CA ASP A 16 7.85 -4.66 3.94
C ASP A 16 6.58 -5.32 3.36
N PHE A 17 6.65 -6.55 2.83
CA PHE A 17 5.49 -7.23 2.27
C PHE A 17 4.67 -8.03 3.30
N GLY A 18 5.06 -7.98 4.58
CA GLY A 18 4.30 -8.54 5.68
C GLY A 18 4.87 -9.80 6.31
N ARG A 19 4.26 -10.18 7.42
CA ARG A 19 4.62 -11.27 8.34
C ARG A 19 3.73 -12.47 8.06
N HIS A 20 4.15 -13.32 7.14
CA HIS A 20 3.36 -14.47 6.72
C HIS A 20 3.57 -15.70 7.62
N GLY A 21 2.52 -16.51 7.78
CA GLY A 21 2.56 -17.80 8.47
C GLY A 21 2.32 -17.74 9.98
N HIS A 22 2.07 -16.58 10.58
CA HIS A 22 1.90 -16.39 12.03
C HIS A 22 0.47 -16.01 12.45
N GLN A 23 -0.50 -16.11 11.54
CA GLN A 23 -1.91 -15.78 11.84
C GLN A 23 -2.54 -16.74 12.85
N ALA A 24 -2.14 -18.02 12.84
CA ALA A 24 -2.61 -19.01 13.83
C ALA A 24 -2.13 -18.68 15.26
N GLU A 25 -1.05 -17.91 15.39
CA GLU A 25 -0.51 -17.41 16.65
C GLU A 25 -1.14 -16.05 17.05
N GLY A 26 -2.06 -15.52 16.23
CA GLY A 26 -2.77 -14.26 16.47
C GLY A 26 -2.04 -13.01 15.96
N TYR A 27 -0.92 -13.15 15.26
CA TYR A 27 -0.22 -12.01 14.66
C TYR A 27 -0.81 -11.64 13.29
N PRO A 28 -1.13 -10.36 13.04
CA PRO A 28 -1.52 -9.90 11.72
C PRO A 28 -0.34 -9.95 10.75
N GLU A 29 -0.62 -10.07 9.46
CA GLU A 29 0.43 -10.03 8.44
C GLU A 29 1.14 -8.67 8.40
N CYS A 30 0.39 -7.59 8.57
CA CYS A 30 0.90 -6.24 8.37
C CYS A 30 1.48 -6.02 6.96
N GLY A 31 2.53 -5.25 6.84
CA GLY A 31 3.12 -4.92 5.54
C GLY A 31 2.52 -3.66 4.93
N ALA A 32 2.99 -3.32 3.75
CA ALA A 32 2.48 -2.18 3.00
C ALA A 32 1.00 -2.37 2.63
N CYS A 33 0.17 -1.34 2.85
CA CYS A 33 -1.22 -1.37 2.42
C CYS A 33 -1.34 -1.34 0.88
N ASP A 34 -0.43 -0.64 0.21
CA ASP A 34 -0.26 -0.66 -1.24
C ASP A 34 1.07 -1.34 -1.56
N LYS A 35 1.02 -2.69 -1.62
CA LYS A 35 2.19 -3.52 -1.89
C LYS A 35 2.80 -3.23 -3.26
N TYR A 36 1.97 -2.85 -4.24
CA TYR A 36 2.45 -2.49 -5.57
C TYR A 36 3.32 -1.23 -5.54
N ALA A 37 2.86 -0.18 -4.87
CA ALA A 37 3.63 1.06 -4.75
C ALA A 37 4.97 0.83 -4.01
N LEU A 38 4.98 0.06 -2.91
CA LEU A 38 6.23 -0.29 -2.23
C LEU A 38 7.17 -1.11 -3.12
N ALA A 39 6.63 -2.11 -3.87
CA ALA A 39 7.41 -2.90 -4.81
C ALA A 39 8.07 -2.02 -5.87
N LEU A 40 7.30 -1.09 -6.44
CA LEU A 40 7.80 -0.14 -7.43
C LEU A 40 8.90 0.76 -6.87
N ALA A 41 8.73 1.29 -5.65
CA ALA A 41 9.77 2.09 -5.00
C ALA A 41 11.07 1.30 -4.83
N ASN A 42 10.96 0.03 -4.40
CA ASN A 42 12.11 -0.85 -4.26
C ASN A 42 12.78 -1.17 -5.61
N LEU A 43 12.00 -1.43 -6.64
CA LEU A 43 12.51 -1.69 -7.99
C LEU A 43 13.28 -0.48 -8.52
N LEU A 44 12.72 0.73 -8.38
CA LEU A 44 13.35 1.99 -8.78
C LEU A 44 14.65 2.28 -8.01
N CYS A 45 14.74 1.82 -6.77
CA CYS A 45 15.98 1.89 -5.98
C CYS A 45 17.02 0.83 -6.33
N GLY A 46 16.73 -0.09 -7.26
CA GLY A 46 17.62 -1.22 -7.58
C GLY A 46 17.64 -2.34 -6.52
N ASN A 47 16.61 -2.43 -5.69
CA ASN A 47 16.47 -3.49 -4.69
C ASN A 47 15.89 -4.79 -5.29
N GLY A 48 15.44 -4.75 -6.54
CA GLY A 48 14.79 -5.87 -7.21
C GLY A 48 13.45 -6.24 -6.55
N ASP A 49 13.05 -7.48 -6.77
CA ASP A 49 11.76 -8.03 -6.31
C ASP A 49 11.95 -8.83 -5.01
N CYS A 50 12.56 -8.19 -4.02
CA CYS A 50 12.83 -8.83 -2.73
C CYS A 50 11.74 -8.45 -1.70
N PRO A 51 10.88 -9.40 -1.26
CA PRO A 51 9.75 -9.11 -0.36
C PRO A 51 10.17 -8.67 1.04
N HIS A 52 11.43 -8.86 1.42
CA HIS A 52 11.94 -8.51 2.74
C HIS A 52 12.64 -7.15 2.79
N VAL A 53 12.70 -6.42 1.66
CA VAL A 53 13.26 -5.07 1.65
C VAL A 53 12.22 -4.08 2.12
N ALA A 54 12.45 -3.54 3.31
CA ALA A 54 11.54 -2.58 3.91
C ALA A 54 11.76 -1.16 3.38
N GLY A 55 10.65 -0.45 3.18
CA GLY A 55 10.59 0.99 2.94
C GLY A 55 9.81 1.71 4.05
N LEU A 56 9.59 3.00 3.87
CA LEU A 56 8.67 3.78 4.70
C LEU A 56 7.32 3.87 3.99
N GLU A 57 6.26 3.56 4.72
CA GLU A 57 4.89 3.92 4.35
C GLU A 57 4.48 5.15 5.16
N TYR A 58 3.94 6.17 4.50
CA TYR A 58 3.40 7.36 5.16
C TYR A 58 1.98 7.66 4.71
N THR A 59 1.18 8.24 5.61
CA THR A 59 -0.24 8.55 5.37
C THR A 59 -0.47 10.06 5.34
N LEU A 60 -1.14 10.56 4.31
CA LEU A 60 -1.53 11.95 4.03
C LEU A 60 -0.35 12.91 3.83
N CYS A 61 0.64 12.90 4.69
CA CYS A 61 1.81 13.76 4.62
C CYS A 61 3.07 12.95 4.88
N GLY A 62 4.01 13.01 3.95
CA GLY A 62 5.27 12.30 4.05
C GLY A 62 6.26 12.97 5.00
N PRO A 63 7.28 12.22 5.43
CA PRO A 63 8.31 12.72 6.32
C PRO A 63 9.25 13.72 5.63
N THR A 64 9.94 14.51 6.46
CA THR A 64 11.17 15.20 6.07
C THR A 64 12.33 14.37 6.60
N VAL A 65 13.24 13.98 5.71
CA VAL A 65 14.39 13.13 6.03
C VAL A 65 15.70 13.80 5.63
N ARG A 66 16.77 13.54 6.37
CA ARG A 66 18.12 14.01 6.05
C ARG A 66 19.07 12.84 5.84
N ALA A 67 19.75 12.83 4.70
CA ALA A 67 20.76 11.83 4.39
C ALA A 67 22.06 12.14 5.15
N ALA A 68 22.62 11.16 5.86
CA ALA A 68 23.95 11.29 6.48
C ALA A 68 25.07 10.95 5.48
N ASP A 69 24.75 10.14 4.48
CA ASP A 69 25.67 9.65 3.45
C ASP A 69 24.97 9.69 2.10
N TYR A 70 25.72 9.40 1.01
CA TYR A 70 25.09 9.23 -0.32
C TYR A 70 24.05 8.11 -0.23
N THR A 71 22.80 8.46 -0.51
CA THR A 71 21.64 7.57 -0.37
C THR A 71 20.78 7.66 -1.62
N LEU A 72 20.62 6.53 -2.33
CA LEU A 72 19.67 6.44 -3.43
C LEU A 72 18.30 6.11 -2.86
N VAL A 73 17.29 6.90 -3.24
CA VAL A 73 15.90 6.75 -2.78
C VAL A 73 14.94 6.80 -3.96
N ALA A 74 13.72 6.30 -3.77
CA ALA A 74 12.62 6.49 -4.71
C ALA A 74 11.30 6.72 -3.96
N LEU A 75 10.43 7.56 -4.55
CA LEU A 75 9.13 7.93 -4.03
C LEU A 75 8.03 7.42 -4.96
N THR A 76 7.03 6.73 -4.38
CA THR A 76 5.88 6.19 -5.11
C THR A 76 4.59 6.33 -4.30
N GLY A 77 3.47 5.79 -4.82
CA GLY A 77 2.16 5.85 -4.19
C GLY A 77 1.41 7.13 -4.52
N GLY A 78 0.73 7.72 -3.55
CA GLY A 78 -0.04 8.95 -3.74
C GLY A 78 0.84 10.12 -4.22
N THR A 79 0.25 11.03 -4.99
CA THR A 79 0.98 12.13 -5.63
C THR A 79 1.40 13.20 -4.64
N VAL A 80 2.66 13.61 -4.70
CA VAL A 80 3.24 14.68 -3.88
C VAL A 80 4.19 15.55 -4.74
N LEU A 81 4.55 16.71 -4.26
CA LEU A 81 5.54 17.60 -4.88
C LEU A 81 6.76 17.71 -3.94
N PRO A 82 7.65 16.70 -3.95
CA PRO A 82 8.78 16.67 -3.03
C PRO A 82 9.85 17.69 -3.39
N THR A 83 10.65 18.07 -2.40
CA THR A 83 11.81 18.94 -2.59
C THR A 83 13.05 18.36 -1.95
N VAL A 84 14.22 18.61 -2.57
CA VAL A 84 15.53 18.42 -1.95
C VAL A 84 16.17 19.78 -1.77
N ASN A 85 16.45 20.15 -0.51
CA ASN A 85 17.01 21.47 -0.18
C ASN A 85 16.17 22.62 -0.78
N GLY A 86 14.84 22.49 -0.78
CA GLY A 86 13.90 23.47 -1.34
C GLY A 86 13.75 23.44 -2.86
N LYS A 87 14.48 22.59 -3.58
CA LYS A 87 14.34 22.43 -5.04
C LYS A 87 13.43 21.24 -5.34
N ARG A 88 12.45 21.42 -6.22
CA ARG A 88 11.53 20.34 -6.64
C ARG A 88 12.28 19.20 -7.30
N VAL A 89 11.84 17.98 -6.95
CA VAL A 89 12.30 16.73 -7.54
C VAL A 89 11.10 15.90 -7.96
N SER A 90 11.32 14.92 -8.83
CA SER A 90 10.25 14.06 -9.34
C SER A 90 9.98 12.88 -8.41
N MET A 91 8.78 12.30 -8.54
CA MET A 91 8.43 10.97 -8.07
C MET A 91 8.68 9.94 -9.17
N PHE A 92 8.59 8.67 -8.80
CA PHE A 92 8.68 7.53 -9.73
C PHE A 92 10.00 7.46 -10.51
N GLU A 93 11.04 8.01 -9.96
CA GLU A 93 12.42 7.91 -10.47
C GLU A 93 13.40 7.76 -9.31
N PRO A 94 14.60 7.18 -9.55
CA PRO A 94 15.66 7.17 -8.55
C PRO A 94 16.17 8.59 -8.30
N LEU A 95 16.32 8.91 -7.02
CA LEU A 95 16.83 10.19 -6.54
C LEU A 95 18.05 9.97 -5.67
N LEU A 96 19.19 10.53 -6.04
CA LEU A 96 20.40 10.48 -5.23
C LEU A 96 20.44 11.67 -4.28
N LEU A 97 20.50 11.39 -3.00
CA LEU A 97 20.76 12.34 -1.93
C LEU A 97 22.24 12.34 -1.58
N ALA A 98 22.86 13.51 -1.51
CA ALA A 98 24.21 13.69 -0.99
C ALA A 98 24.21 13.81 0.54
N PRO A 99 25.38 13.63 1.22
CA PRO A 99 25.48 13.86 2.65
C PRO A 99 25.01 15.26 3.04
N GLY A 100 24.07 15.34 3.98
CA GLY A 100 23.48 16.59 4.45
C GLY A 100 22.22 17.04 3.67
N ASP A 101 21.92 16.46 2.51
CA ASP A 101 20.69 16.77 1.79
C ASP A 101 19.45 16.44 2.61
N THR A 102 18.48 17.34 2.52
CA THR A 102 17.18 17.21 3.19
C THR A 102 16.10 17.03 2.13
N LEU A 103 15.49 15.86 2.12
CA LEU A 103 14.32 15.54 1.30
C LEU A 103 13.06 15.84 2.12
N GLU A 104 12.27 16.77 1.64
CA GLU A 104 10.96 17.11 2.19
C GLU A 104 9.87 16.55 1.25
N ILE A 105 9.10 15.58 1.74
CA ILE A 105 8.09 14.91 0.93
C ILE A 105 6.80 15.73 0.93
N GLY A 106 6.29 16.10 2.10
CA GLY A 106 5.14 16.99 2.21
C GLY A 106 3.77 16.31 2.03
N MET A 107 2.74 17.14 1.83
CA MET A 107 1.34 16.72 1.76
C MET A 107 1.03 16.05 0.42
N LEU A 108 0.37 14.90 0.45
CA LEU A 108 -0.16 14.25 -0.74
C LEU A 108 -1.28 15.10 -1.36
N SER A 109 -1.20 15.37 -2.65
CA SER A 109 -2.27 16.03 -3.42
C SER A 109 -3.35 15.04 -3.86
N SER A 110 -2.98 13.77 -4.13
CA SER A 110 -3.90 12.66 -4.41
C SER A 110 -3.41 11.37 -3.79
N GLY A 111 -4.30 10.37 -3.64
CA GLY A 111 -4.01 9.14 -2.91
C GLY A 111 -3.94 9.38 -1.40
N LEU A 112 -3.88 8.33 -0.61
CA LEU A 112 -3.86 8.35 0.85
C LEU A 112 -2.48 8.01 1.40
N ARG A 113 -1.75 7.11 0.74
CA ARG A 113 -0.48 6.56 1.20
C ARG A 113 0.62 6.77 0.18
N GLY A 114 1.80 7.10 0.67
CA GLY A 114 3.00 7.16 -0.15
C GLY A 114 4.12 6.30 0.44
N TYR A 115 5.11 6.03 -0.37
CA TYR A 115 6.23 5.14 -0.03
C TYR A 115 7.55 5.79 -0.36
N LEU A 116 8.52 5.55 0.52
CA LEU A 116 9.93 5.90 0.31
C LEU A 116 10.75 4.62 0.46
N ALA A 117 11.39 4.17 -0.60
CA ALA A 117 12.41 3.13 -0.55
C ALA A 117 13.82 3.74 -0.54
N VAL A 118 14.77 2.98 -0.01
CA VAL A 118 16.20 3.30 -0.09
C VAL A 118 16.95 2.12 -0.70
N PHE A 119 18.03 2.37 -1.41
CA PHE A 119 18.90 1.31 -1.94
C PHE A 119 19.41 0.40 -0.80
N GLY A 120 19.26 -0.90 -0.98
CA GLY A 120 19.60 -1.92 0.01
C GLY A 120 18.56 -2.09 1.11
N GLY A 121 17.60 -1.15 1.27
CA GLY A 121 16.59 -1.18 2.33
C GLY A 121 17.13 -0.72 3.69
N PHE A 122 16.25 -0.70 4.68
CA PHE A 122 16.60 -0.34 6.05
C PHE A 122 17.15 -1.55 6.83
N ASP A 123 18.26 -1.34 7.57
CA ASP A 123 18.84 -2.34 8.46
C ASP A 123 18.05 -2.40 9.77
N ILE A 124 16.90 -3.00 9.70
CA ILE A 124 16.00 -3.23 10.84
C ILE A 124 15.89 -4.73 11.05
N ARG A 125 16.06 -5.14 12.30
CA ARG A 125 15.94 -6.55 12.68
C ARG A 125 14.54 -7.08 12.35
N PRO A 126 14.42 -8.17 11.56
CA PRO A 126 13.14 -8.79 11.30
C PRO A 126 12.58 -9.44 12.58
N VAL A 127 11.26 -9.38 12.74
CA VAL A 127 10.50 -10.07 13.80
C VAL A 127 9.50 -10.99 13.11
N LEU A 128 9.57 -12.28 13.40
CA LEU A 128 8.75 -13.31 12.73
C LEU A 128 8.86 -13.20 11.19
N GLY A 129 10.08 -13.07 10.68
CA GLY A 129 10.38 -13.02 9.24
C GLY A 129 10.11 -11.69 8.55
N SER A 130 9.55 -10.67 9.22
CA SER A 130 9.19 -9.37 8.62
C SER A 130 9.78 -8.20 9.39
N ARG A 131 10.10 -7.12 8.65
CA ARG A 131 10.48 -5.81 9.19
C ARG A 131 9.30 -4.87 9.40
N SER A 132 8.10 -5.30 9.01
CA SER A 132 6.90 -4.46 9.13
C SER A 132 6.57 -4.11 10.56
N THR A 133 6.25 -2.84 10.78
CA THR A 133 5.72 -2.34 12.05
C THR A 133 4.29 -2.86 12.26
N ASP A 134 4.06 -3.50 13.36
CA ASP A 134 2.74 -3.77 13.92
C ASP A 134 2.49 -2.82 15.09
N LEU A 135 1.64 -1.84 14.87
CA LEU A 135 1.34 -0.81 15.87
C LEU A 135 0.49 -1.34 17.03
N LYS A 136 -0.27 -2.43 16.82
CA LYS A 136 -1.13 -3.03 17.83
C LYS A 136 -0.34 -3.92 18.78
N CYS A 137 0.52 -4.78 18.22
CA CYS A 137 1.37 -5.69 19.00
C CYS A 137 2.68 -5.05 19.45
N HIS A 138 3.00 -3.84 18.98
CA HIS A 138 4.25 -3.12 19.25
C HIS A 138 5.51 -3.91 18.87
N ILE A 139 5.49 -4.58 17.70
CA ILE A 139 6.62 -5.35 17.17
C ILE A 139 7.03 -4.91 15.77
N GLY A 140 8.22 -5.32 15.35
CA GLY A 140 8.79 -4.97 14.05
C GLY A 140 9.11 -3.48 13.91
N GLY A 141 9.46 -3.05 12.70
CA GLY A 141 9.85 -1.69 12.42
C GLY A 141 10.89 -1.13 13.38
N LEU A 142 10.87 0.19 13.59
CA LEU A 142 11.69 0.82 14.59
C LEU A 142 10.97 0.76 15.95
N SER A 143 11.27 -0.27 16.74
CA SER A 143 10.72 -0.48 18.09
C SER A 143 9.19 -0.63 18.15
N GLY A 144 8.55 -1.21 17.13
CA GLY A 144 7.10 -1.50 17.11
C GLY A 144 6.20 -0.25 17.11
N ARG A 145 6.68 0.88 16.63
CA ARG A 145 5.97 2.18 16.69
C ARG A 145 6.10 2.99 15.40
N ALA A 146 5.26 3.98 15.25
CA ALA A 146 5.46 5.02 14.26
C ALA A 146 6.76 5.79 14.50
N LEU A 147 7.35 6.32 13.43
CA LEU A 147 8.57 7.12 13.49
C LEU A 147 8.32 8.46 14.20
N LYS A 148 9.38 8.98 14.82
CA LYS A 148 9.39 10.27 15.51
C LYS A 148 10.53 11.14 14.99
N ALA A 149 10.42 12.45 15.18
CA ALA A 149 11.54 13.35 14.93
C ALA A 149 12.76 12.93 15.78
N GLY A 150 13.93 12.93 15.14
CA GLY A 150 15.18 12.49 15.74
C GLY A 150 15.48 10.98 15.59
N ASP A 151 14.54 10.18 15.06
CA ASP A 151 14.83 8.77 14.75
C ASP A 151 15.93 8.68 13.68
N VAL A 152 16.79 7.70 13.83
CA VAL A 152 17.88 7.37 12.91
C VAL A 152 17.65 5.98 12.35
N LEU A 153 17.47 5.92 11.04
CA LEU A 153 17.23 4.67 10.32
C LEU A 153 18.55 4.21 9.67
N PRO A 154 19.15 3.13 10.12
CA PRO A 154 20.32 2.56 9.46
C PRO A 154 19.91 1.96 8.10
N VAL A 155 20.77 2.14 7.09
CA VAL A 155 20.60 1.60 5.74
C VAL A 155 21.53 0.41 5.56
N LEU A 156 21.00 -0.69 4.99
CA LEU A 156 21.69 -2.00 4.99
C LEU A 156 22.90 -2.02 4.06
N ARG A 157 22.86 -1.27 2.94
CA ARG A 157 23.94 -1.22 1.95
C ARG A 157 24.35 0.21 1.64
N ALA A 158 25.66 0.40 1.56
CA ALA A 158 26.23 1.60 0.99
C ALA A 158 25.86 1.72 -0.48
N PHE A 159 25.43 2.91 -0.91
CA PHE A 159 25.39 3.22 -2.33
C PHE A 159 26.82 3.61 -2.75
N GLU A 160 27.58 2.65 -3.25
CA GLU A 160 28.88 2.91 -3.86
C GLU A 160 28.62 3.37 -5.30
N LEU A 161 28.86 4.66 -5.55
CA LEU A 161 28.70 5.27 -6.85
C LEU A 161 29.85 4.93 -7.80
N PRO A 162 29.55 4.22 -8.85
CA PRO A 162 30.00 4.62 -10.17
C PRO A 162 28.96 5.62 -10.70
N GLN A 163 29.30 6.91 -10.72
CA GLN A 163 28.45 7.97 -11.30
C GLN A 163 27.98 7.63 -12.73
N GLU A 164 28.65 6.70 -13.38
CA GLU A 164 28.37 6.19 -14.71
C GLU A 164 27.11 5.32 -14.80
N ARG A 165 26.69 4.63 -13.72
CA ARG A 165 25.47 3.81 -13.69
C ARG A 165 24.21 4.61 -13.35
N TYR A 166 24.33 5.74 -12.68
CA TYR A 166 23.17 6.56 -12.30
C TYR A 166 22.54 7.28 -13.52
N LYS A 167 23.36 7.85 -14.42
CA LYS A 167 22.86 8.55 -15.61
C LYS A 167 22.07 7.63 -16.57
N PRO A 168 22.55 6.41 -16.89
CA PRO A 168 21.77 5.46 -17.68
C PRO A 168 20.43 5.09 -17.01
N LEU A 169 20.44 4.78 -15.72
CA LEU A 169 19.23 4.43 -14.99
C LEU A 169 18.19 5.56 -15.02
N LYS A 170 18.60 6.81 -14.75
CA LYS A 170 17.75 7.98 -14.84
C LYS A 170 17.17 8.17 -16.26
N LYS A 171 18.01 8.08 -17.29
CA LYS A 171 17.58 8.21 -18.68
C LYS A 171 16.60 7.11 -19.11
N ARG A 172 16.77 5.90 -18.60
CA ARG A 172 15.87 4.75 -18.85
C ARG A 172 14.51 4.98 -18.26
N LEU A 173 14.45 5.43 -16.99
CA LEU A 173 13.20 5.71 -16.30
C LEU A 173 12.47 6.90 -16.92
N GLU A 174 13.19 7.93 -17.35
CA GLU A 174 12.62 9.03 -18.13
C GLU A 174 12.00 8.51 -19.44
N ALA A 175 12.59 7.52 -20.11
CA ALA A 175 12.05 6.92 -21.32
C ALA A 175 10.83 6.03 -21.03
N VAL A 176 10.82 5.29 -19.93
CA VAL A 176 9.69 4.43 -19.50
C VAL A 176 8.52 5.27 -18.99
N VAL A 177 8.77 6.38 -18.30
CA VAL A 177 7.72 7.29 -17.77
C VAL A 177 7.06 8.12 -18.88
N LEU A 178 7.72 8.30 -20.02
CA LEU A 178 7.18 9.09 -21.15
C LEU A 178 6.20 8.30 -22.04
N GLU A 179 6.03 7.00 -21.84
CA GLU A 179 5.03 6.22 -22.56
C GLU A 179 3.71 6.18 -21.77
N ASP A 180 2.59 6.52 -22.43
CA ASP A 180 1.24 6.60 -21.83
C ASP A 180 0.82 5.35 -21.02
N TRP A 181 1.35 4.17 -21.35
CA TRP A 181 1.09 2.95 -20.61
C TRP A 181 1.83 2.91 -19.26
N ALA A 182 3.00 3.52 -19.17
CA ALA A 182 3.78 3.57 -17.93
C ALA A 182 3.05 4.43 -16.88
N LEU A 183 2.48 5.58 -17.29
CA LEU A 183 1.62 6.39 -16.41
C LEU A 183 0.35 5.63 -16.01
N ALA A 184 -0.26 4.90 -16.93
CA ALA A 184 -1.42 4.04 -16.64
C ALA A 184 -1.04 2.83 -15.76
N THR A 185 0.20 2.36 -15.83
CA THR A 185 0.73 1.23 -15.04
C THR A 185 1.29 1.71 -13.71
N LEU A 186 1.88 2.91 -13.65
CA LEU A 186 2.35 3.58 -12.44
C LEU A 186 1.20 4.14 -11.59
N SER A 187 0.02 4.32 -12.20
CA SER A 187 -1.25 4.48 -11.49
C SER A 187 -2.03 3.16 -11.61
N PRO A 188 -1.73 2.16 -10.79
CA PRO A 188 -2.17 0.77 -10.97
C PRO A 188 -3.68 0.59 -11.05
N HIS A 189 -4.45 1.63 -10.81
CA HIS A 189 -5.89 1.54 -10.58
C HIS A 189 -6.72 2.46 -11.43
N GLY A 190 -6.22 2.89 -12.62
CA GLY A 190 -7.07 3.53 -13.62
C GLY A 190 -7.83 4.78 -13.14
N PHE A 191 -7.28 5.52 -12.16
CA PHE A 191 -7.82 6.83 -11.80
C PHE A 191 -7.69 7.86 -12.93
N ILE A 192 -7.02 7.49 -14.01
CA ILE A 192 -6.93 8.25 -15.27
C ILE A 192 -7.99 7.73 -16.24
N GLY A 193 -9.20 7.58 -15.78
CA GLY A 193 -10.38 7.30 -16.57
C GLY A 193 -11.55 8.13 -16.03
N ALA A 194 -12.60 8.26 -16.79
CA ALA A 194 -13.78 9.06 -16.46
C ALA A 194 -14.50 8.69 -15.14
N GLN A 195 -14.05 7.68 -14.41
CA GLN A 195 -14.61 7.25 -13.13
C GLN A 195 -13.95 7.98 -11.97
N LYS A 196 -14.75 8.74 -11.23
CA LYS A 196 -14.32 9.52 -10.04
C LYS A 196 -14.06 8.68 -8.78
N PHE A 197 -14.20 7.34 -8.84
CA PHE A 197 -14.08 6.42 -7.70
C PHE A 197 -13.68 5.01 -8.18
N PRO A 198 -12.98 4.21 -7.37
CA PRO A 198 -12.65 2.83 -7.70
C PRO A 198 -13.89 1.94 -7.63
N LEU A 199 -14.00 1.05 -8.60
CA LEU A 199 -14.96 -0.05 -8.62
C LEU A 199 -14.20 -1.34 -8.33
N LEU A 200 -14.23 -1.76 -7.05
CA LEU A 200 -13.48 -2.91 -6.56
C LEU A 200 -14.13 -4.21 -7.01
N ARG A 201 -13.37 -5.07 -7.67
CA ARG A 201 -13.85 -6.41 -8.04
C ARG A 201 -13.84 -7.30 -6.79
N VAL A 202 -14.94 -8.02 -6.60
CA VAL A 202 -15.15 -8.89 -5.45
C VAL A 202 -15.69 -10.24 -5.89
N VAL A 203 -15.24 -11.30 -5.22
CA VAL A 203 -15.88 -12.63 -5.27
C VAL A 203 -16.83 -12.72 -4.09
N LEU A 204 -18.04 -13.26 -4.30
CA LEU A 204 -19.01 -13.46 -3.21
C LEU A 204 -18.40 -14.35 -2.13
N GLY A 205 -18.69 -14.04 -0.89
CA GLY A 205 -18.09 -14.64 0.29
C GLY A 205 -18.79 -15.91 0.76
N PRO A 206 -18.20 -16.57 1.77
CA PRO A 206 -18.75 -17.83 2.29
C PRO A 206 -20.08 -17.67 3.04
N GLN A 207 -20.50 -16.45 3.38
CA GLN A 207 -21.77 -16.16 4.04
C GLN A 207 -22.63 -15.19 3.22
N ASP A 208 -22.53 -15.21 1.88
CA ASP A 208 -23.39 -14.39 1.01
C ASP A 208 -24.86 -14.80 1.12
N ASP A 209 -25.14 -16.05 1.48
CA ASP A 209 -26.47 -16.61 1.76
C ASP A 209 -27.13 -16.03 3.01
N ALA A 210 -26.38 -15.37 3.91
CA ALA A 210 -26.93 -14.67 5.08
C ALA A 210 -27.69 -13.38 4.69
N PHE A 211 -27.51 -12.87 3.48
CA PHE A 211 -28.10 -11.61 3.02
C PHE A 211 -29.35 -11.85 2.17
N THR A 212 -30.27 -10.88 2.21
CA THR A 212 -31.45 -10.89 1.33
C THR A 212 -31.05 -10.59 -0.13
N GLU A 213 -31.91 -10.95 -1.09
CA GLU A 213 -31.71 -10.57 -2.50
C GLU A 213 -31.56 -9.04 -2.66
N LYS A 214 -32.36 -8.28 -1.88
CA LYS A 214 -32.26 -6.82 -1.82
C LYS A 214 -30.89 -6.39 -1.27
N GLY A 215 -30.42 -7.00 -0.17
CA GLY A 215 -29.11 -6.71 0.41
C GLY A 215 -27.96 -6.96 -0.56
N LEU A 216 -28.01 -8.08 -1.29
CA LEU A 216 -27.05 -8.40 -2.34
C LEU A 216 -27.13 -7.45 -3.54
N PHE A 217 -28.34 -7.01 -3.90
CA PHE A 217 -28.54 -6.00 -4.95
C PHE A 217 -27.97 -4.64 -4.52
N ASP A 218 -28.30 -4.18 -3.31
CA ASP A 218 -27.81 -2.91 -2.77
C ASP A 218 -26.28 -2.91 -2.69
N PHE A 219 -25.68 -4.00 -2.23
CA PHE A 219 -24.22 -4.16 -2.19
C PHE A 219 -23.55 -3.93 -3.55
N LYS A 220 -24.12 -4.48 -4.62
CA LYS A 220 -23.57 -4.41 -5.99
C LYS A 220 -23.81 -3.07 -6.68
N SER A 221 -24.90 -2.37 -6.33
CA SER A 221 -25.38 -1.18 -7.08
C SER A 221 -25.08 0.14 -6.37
N ALA A 222 -24.89 0.12 -5.04
CA ALA A 222 -24.65 1.32 -4.27
C ALA A 222 -23.17 1.75 -4.29
N LEU A 223 -22.97 3.05 -4.06
CA LEU A 223 -21.65 3.61 -3.72
C LEU A 223 -21.56 3.82 -2.22
N TYR A 224 -20.38 3.60 -1.70
CA TYR A 224 -20.07 3.72 -0.27
C TYR A 224 -18.99 4.75 -0.06
N THR A 225 -19.15 5.59 0.97
CA THR A 225 -18.15 6.59 1.37
C THR A 225 -17.18 5.98 2.37
N VAL A 226 -15.88 6.11 2.14
CA VAL A 226 -14.84 5.74 3.12
C VAL A 226 -14.94 6.69 4.30
N THR A 227 -15.06 6.16 5.52
CA THR A 227 -15.23 6.96 6.73
C THR A 227 -13.90 7.40 7.35
N GLN A 228 -13.95 8.40 8.26
CA GLN A 228 -12.76 8.88 9.01
C GLN A 228 -12.20 7.81 9.97
N ASP A 229 -12.99 6.82 10.36
CA ASP A 229 -12.58 5.72 11.24
C ASP A 229 -11.79 4.64 10.51
N SER A 230 -11.55 4.81 9.20
CA SER A 230 -10.73 3.90 8.40
C SER A 230 -9.26 4.04 8.80
N ASN A 231 -8.57 2.90 8.83
CA ASN A 231 -7.15 2.83 9.19
C ASN A 231 -6.46 1.68 8.44
N ARG A 232 -5.27 1.25 8.89
CA ARG A 232 -4.54 0.13 8.28
C ARG A 232 -5.20 -1.23 8.52
N MET A 233 -6.10 -1.35 9.52
CA MET A 233 -6.82 -2.57 9.85
C MET A 233 -8.00 -2.82 8.91
N ALA A 234 -8.75 -1.76 8.60
CA ALA A 234 -9.92 -1.84 7.73
C ALA A 234 -10.31 -0.48 7.14
N ALA A 235 -10.84 -0.53 5.92
CA ALA A 235 -11.61 0.56 5.34
C ALA A 235 -13.08 0.40 5.79
N LYS A 236 -13.53 1.28 6.68
CA LYS A 236 -14.93 1.33 7.12
C LYS A 236 -15.72 2.20 6.15
N LEU A 237 -16.81 1.66 5.65
CA LEU A 237 -17.61 2.29 4.61
C LEU A 237 -18.97 2.70 5.17
N SER A 238 -19.55 3.74 4.59
CA SER A 238 -20.89 4.24 4.93
C SER A 238 -21.70 4.44 3.66
N GLY A 239 -22.94 3.94 3.64
CA GLY A 239 -23.84 4.02 2.50
C GLY A 239 -25.20 3.39 2.79
N ALA A 240 -25.90 2.94 1.74
CA ALA A 240 -27.12 2.18 1.92
C ALA A 240 -26.88 0.93 2.77
N PRO A 241 -27.66 0.68 3.83
CA PRO A 241 -27.47 -0.48 4.69
C PRO A 241 -27.78 -1.77 3.92
N ILE A 242 -26.92 -2.76 4.10
CA ILE A 242 -27.06 -4.07 3.46
C ILE A 242 -27.92 -4.96 4.38
N GLU A 243 -29.04 -5.40 3.84
CA GLU A 243 -30.05 -6.16 4.60
C GLU A 243 -29.64 -7.64 4.73
N ALA A 244 -29.60 -8.14 5.97
CA ALA A 244 -29.41 -9.53 6.29
C ALA A 244 -30.74 -10.21 6.63
N LYS A 245 -30.83 -11.55 6.39
CA LYS A 245 -32.05 -12.34 6.66
C LYS A 245 -32.35 -12.50 8.15
N ALA A 246 -31.30 -12.69 8.98
CA ALA A 246 -31.43 -13.02 10.39
C ALA A 246 -30.35 -12.39 11.28
N GLY A 247 -29.70 -11.30 10.83
CA GLY A 247 -28.54 -10.73 11.50
C GLY A 247 -27.24 -11.08 10.81
N VAL A 248 -26.15 -10.48 11.27
CA VAL A 248 -24.82 -10.57 10.65
C VAL A 248 -23.77 -11.21 11.55
N ASP A 249 -24.13 -11.52 12.80
CA ASP A 249 -23.22 -12.16 13.76
C ASP A 249 -23.05 -13.63 13.42
N ILE A 250 -21.80 -14.08 13.38
CA ILE A 250 -21.43 -15.50 13.16
C ILE A 250 -20.46 -15.95 14.26
N LEU A 251 -20.30 -17.27 14.40
CA LEU A 251 -19.16 -17.78 15.15
C LEU A 251 -17.89 -17.26 14.50
N SER A 252 -16.93 -16.82 15.34
CA SER A 252 -15.67 -16.29 14.85
C SER A 252 -15.02 -17.23 13.87
N ASP A 253 -14.72 -16.74 12.67
CA ASP A 253 -14.19 -17.48 11.54
C ASP A 253 -12.99 -16.73 10.94
N GLY A 254 -12.16 -17.43 10.17
CA GLY A 254 -10.97 -16.87 9.53
C GLY A 254 -11.28 -15.66 8.64
N ILE A 255 -10.41 -14.66 8.70
CA ILE A 255 -10.46 -13.46 7.87
C ILE A 255 -9.19 -13.37 7.03
N VAL A 256 -9.35 -12.94 5.79
CA VAL A 256 -8.23 -12.62 4.88
C VAL A 256 -8.28 -11.14 4.51
N GLU A 257 -7.16 -10.59 4.09
CA GLU A 257 -7.11 -9.25 3.48
C GLU A 257 -8.10 -9.16 2.32
N GLY A 258 -8.88 -8.08 2.26
CA GLY A 258 -9.96 -7.92 1.29
C GLY A 258 -11.32 -8.47 1.71
N SER A 259 -11.43 -9.24 2.80
CA SER A 259 -12.74 -9.69 3.31
C SER A 259 -13.66 -8.48 3.55
N VAL A 260 -14.88 -8.53 3.01
CA VAL A 260 -15.91 -7.51 3.21
C VAL A 260 -16.91 -8.03 4.24
N GLN A 261 -16.76 -7.61 5.47
CA GLN A 261 -17.68 -7.91 6.56
C GLN A 261 -18.81 -6.88 6.60
N ILE A 262 -20.00 -7.33 6.98
CA ILE A 262 -21.14 -6.42 7.20
C ILE A 262 -21.38 -6.31 8.69
N SER A 263 -21.25 -5.10 9.21
CA SER A 263 -21.51 -4.80 10.63
C SER A 263 -23.00 -4.81 10.98
N ALA A 264 -23.32 -4.83 12.27
CA ALA A 264 -24.70 -4.93 12.76
C ALA A 264 -25.62 -3.81 12.24
N ASN A 265 -25.08 -2.66 11.86
CA ASN A 265 -25.83 -1.56 11.25
C ASN A 265 -25.88 -1.63 9.70
N GLY A 266 -25.51 -2.77 9.11
CA GLY A 266 -25.57 -3.00 7.65
C GLY A 266 -24.45 -2.33 6.87
N GLN A 267 -23.39 -1.78 7.50
CA GLN A 267 -22.32 -1.08 6.80
C GLN A 267 -21.15 -2.00 6.47
N PRO A 268 -20.57 -1.88 5.25
CA PRO A 268 -19.42 -2.70 4.86
C PRO A 268 -18.14 -2.28 5.59
N ILE A 269 -17.33 -3.27 5.93
CA ILE A 269 -15.98 -3.11 6.50
C ILE A 269 -15.04 -3.98 5.66
N VAL A 270 -14.14 -3.36 4.89
CA VAL A 270 -13.18 -4.10 4.06
C VAL A 270 -11.86 -4.24 4.81
N MET A 271 -11.43 -5.47 5.06
CA MET A 271 -10.21 -5.77 5.80
C MET A 271 -8.96 -5.39 5.00
N LEU A 272 -8.02 -4.73 5.66
CA LEU A 272 -6.71 -4.32 5.12
C LEU A 272 -5.59 -5.06 5.86
N THR A 273 -4.35 -4.66 5.65
CA THR A 273 -3.15 -5.43 6.01
C THR A 273 -2.98 -5.73 7.50
N ASP A 274 -3.46 -4.84 8.40
CA ASP A 274 -3.35 -5.03 9.86
C ASP A 274 -4.60 -5.69 10.47
N HIS A 275 -5.43 -6.34 9.65
CA HIS A 275 -6.65 -7.02 10.11
C HIS A 275 -6.33 -8.13 11.12
N GLN A 276 -7.28 -8.42 12.00
CA GLN A 276 -7.20 -9.58 12.87
C GLN A 276 -7.37 -10.90 12.08
N SER A 277 -6.85 -11.99 12.63
CA SER A 277 -6.93 -13.32 11.98
C SER A 277 -8.34 -13.91 11.95
N THR A 278 -9.22 -13.52 12.89
CA THR A 278 -10.59 -14.00 12.99
C THR A 278 -11.57 -12.86 13.24
N GLY A 279 -12.84 -13.05 12.87
CA GLY A 279 -13.92 -12.09 13.12
C GLY A 279 -15.29 -12.75 13.18
N GLY A 280 -16.22 -12.05 13.81
CA GLY A 280 -17.57 -12.53 14.12
C GLY A 280 -18.68 -11.93 13.27
N TYR A 281 -18.37 -11.28 12.14
CA TYR A 281 -19.36 -10.76 11.20
C TYR A 281 -19.38 -11.55 9.90
N ALA A 282 -20.56 -11.70 9.31
CA ALA A 282 -20.76 -12.35 8.02
C ALA A 282 -19.96 -11.65 6.91
N LYS A 283 -19.23 -12.43 6.12
CA LYS A 283 -18.45 -11.97 4.98
C LYS A 283 -19.27 -12.09 3.71
N ILE A 284 -19.79 -10.95 3.20
CA ILE A 284 -20.59 -10.91 1.98
C ILE A 284 -19.75 -11.16 0.72
N ALA A 285 -18.49 -10.74 0.73
CA ALA A 285 -17.59 -10.84 -0.41
C ALA A 285 -16.12 -10.77 0.03
N THR A 286 -15.22 -10.98 -0.91
CA THR A 286 -13.78 -10.70 -0.76
C THR A 286 -13.30 -9.91 -1.97
N VAL A 287 -12.65 -8.75 -1.73
CA VAL A 287 -11.99 -7.96 -2.79
C VAL A 287 -10.82 -8.76 -3.34
N ILE A 288 -10.68 -8.82 -4.66
CA ILE A 288 -9.56 -9.54 -5.27
C ILE A 288 -8.22 -8.85 -4.94
N PRO A 289 -7.14 -9.61 -4.75
CA PRO A 289 -5.87 -9.05 -4.25
C PRO A 289 -5.31 -7.88 -5.06
N CYS A 290 -5.46 -7.90 -6.38
CA CYS A 290 -4.95 -6.83 -7.25
C CYS A 290 -5.76 -5.53 -7.17
N ASP A 291 -6.91 -5.48 -6.47
CA ASP A 291 -7.68 -4.26 -6.26
C ASP A 291 -7.48 -3.65 -4.86
N ILE A 292 -6.83 -4.37 -3.94
CA ILE A 292 -6.51 -3.85 -2.59
C ILE A 292 -5.67 -2.56 -2.64
N PRO A 293 -4.62 -2.46 -3.47
CA PRO A 293 -3.87 -1.22 -3.62
C PRO A 293 -4.75 -0.02 -4.00
N ALA A 294 -5.79 -0.19 -4.85
CA ALA A 294 -6.71 0.89 -5.18
C ALA A 294 -7.46 1.38 -3.94
N LEU A 295 -8.00 0.45 -3.15
CA LEU A 295 -8.69 0.78 -1.89
C LEU A 295 -7.74 1.46 -0.90
N ALA A 296 -6.49 1.00 -0.83
CA ALA A 296 -5.46 1.58 0.04
C ALA A 296 -5.18 3.07 -0.24
N GLN A 297 -5.48 3.54 -1.44
CA GLN A 297 -5.29 4.94 -1.84
C GLN A 297 -6.54 5.82 -1.70
N VAL A 298 -7.70 5.26 -1.34
CA VAL A 298 -8.94 6.04 -1.17
C VAL A 298 -8.90 6.80 0.14
N ARG A 299 -9.15 8.12 0.07
CA ARG A 299 -9.23 8.99 1.24
C ARG A 299 -10.58 8.90 1.93
N PRO A 300 -10.65 9.14 3.24
CA PRO A 300 -11.92 9.42 3.91
C PRO A 300 -12.71 10.51 3.17
N GLY A 301 -14.02 10.28 3.02
CA GLY A 301 -14.92 11.15 2.24
C GLY A 301 -15.02 10.81 0.76
N GLN A 302 -14.14 9.98 0.23
CA GLN A 302 -14.22 9.52 -1.17
C GLN A 302 -15.11 8.27 -1.29
N LEU A 303 -15.60 8.03 -2.49
CA LEU A 303 -16.51 6.93 -2.82
C LEU A 303 -15.76 5.69 -3.30
N VAL A 304 -16.33 4.52 -3.03
CA VAL A 304 -15.98 3.23 -3.61
C VAL A 304 -17.24 2.49 -4.01
N GLY A 305 -17.14 1.61 -5.01
CA GLY A 305 -18.20 0.68 -5.40
C GLY A 305 -17.67 -0.75 -5.48
N PHE A 306 -18.58 -1.72 -5.63
CA PHE A 306 -18.24 -3.12 -5.76
C PHE A 306 -18.77 -3.70 -7.08
N ARG A 307 -17.95 -4.54 -7.70
CA ARG A 307 -18.32 -5.32 -8.88
C ARG A 307 -18.10 -6.79 -8.60
N VAL A 308 -19.16 -7.57 -8.55
CA VAL A 308 -19.06 -9.01 -8.39
C VAL A 308 -18.48 -9.63 -9.68
N VAL A 309 -17.51 -10.50 -9.49
CA VAL A 309 -16.85 -11.30 -10.53
C VAL A 309 -16.81 -12.76 -10.09
N SER A 310 -16.62 -13.68 -11.04
CA SER A 310 -16.37 -15.06 -10.70
C SER A 310 -14.95 -15.26 -10.15
N VAL A 311 -14.68 -16.42 -9.54
CA VAL A 311 -13.32 -16.77 -9.08
C VAL A 311 -12.35 -16.78 -10.24
N GLU A 312 -12.76 -17.31 -11.40
CA GLU A 312 -11.95 -17.38 -12.63
C GLU A 312 -11.64 -16.00 -13.19
N GLU A 313 -12.64 -15.10 -13.25
CA GLU A 313 -12.45 -13.72 -13.67
C GLU A 313 -11.51 -12.96 -12.73
N GLY A 314 -11.65 -13.18 -11.40
CA GLY A 314 -10.76 -12.59 -10.40
C GLY A 314 -9.32 -13.08 -10.54
N ALA A 315 -9.13 -14.40 -10.70
CA ALA A 315 -7.82 -14.99 -10.92
C ALA A 315 -7.16 -14.49 -12.20
N GLU A 316 -7.93 -14.39 -13.30
CA GLU A 316 -7.46 -13.85 -14.58
C GLU A 316 -7.03 -12.39 -14.46
N ALA A 317 -7.80 -11.59 -13.74
CA ALA A 317 -7.44 -10.19 -13.49
C ALA A 317 -6.13 -10.06 -12.72
N CYS A 318 -5.93 -10.84 -11.66
CA CYS A 318 -4.69 -10.84 -10.90
C CYS A 318 -3.50 -11.36 -11.72
N ARG A 319 -3.72 -12.35 -12.62
CA ARG A 319 -2.69 -12.83 -13.54
C ARG A 319 -2.23 -11.72 -14.50
N LYS A 320 -3.17 -10.98 -15.08
CA LYS A 320 -2.85 -9.84 -15.96
C LYS A 320 -2.05 -8.74 -15.26
N GLU A 321 -2.39 -8.43 -14.01
CA GLU A 321 -1.60 -7.47 -13.23
C GLU A 321 -0.18 -7.99 -12.95
N LYS A 322 -0.03 -9.29 -12.67
CA LYS A 322 1.29 -9.90 -12.51
C LYS A 322 2.12 -9.89 -13.82
N GLU A 323 1.49 -10.11 -14.96
CA GLU A 323 2.14 -10.01 -16.28
C GLU A 323 2.64 -8.57 -16.56
N LYS A 324 1.82 -7.55 -16.27
CA LYS A 324 2.23 -6.14 -16.36
C LYS A 324 3.42 -5.85 -15.44
N TRP A 325 3.39 -6.38 -14.21
CA TRP A 325 4.50 -6.22 -13.27
C TRP A 325 5.78 -6.85 -13.80
N THR A 326 5.71 -8.06 -14.36
CA THR A 326 6.85 -8.76 -14.96
C THR A 326 7.43 -7.94 -16.10
N TYR A 327 6.58 -7.43 -16.99
CA TYR A 327 7.03 -6.58 -18.10
C TYR A 327 7.72 -5.30 -17.61
N LEU A 328 7.15 -4.62 -16.61
CA LEU A 328 7.75 -3.42 -16.02
C LEU A 328 9.14 -3.72 -15.40
N LYS A 329 9.24 -4.84 -14.69
CA LYS A 329 10.49 -5.30 -14.11
C LYS A 329 11.55 -5.56 -15.17
N GLU A 330 11.21 -6.30 -16.23
CA GLU A 330 12.11 -6.57 -17.35
C GLU A 330 12.56 -5.27 -18.04
N ALA A 331 11.65 -4.32 -18.25
CA ALA A 331 11.99 -3.02 -18.84
C ALA A 331 12.96 -2.20 -17.97
N ILE A 332 12.97 -2.39 -16.66
CA ILE A 332 13.88 -1.71 -15.72
C ILE A 332 15.20 -2.46 -15.57
N ASP A 333 15.19 -3.81 -15.63
CA ASP A 333 16.38 -4.65 -15.40
C ASP A 333 17.24 -4.87 -16.69
N HIS A 334 16.69 -4.64 -17.89
CA HIS A 334 17.29 -5.05 -19.18
C HIS A 334 18.33 -4.09 -19.79
N ASP A 335 18.95 -3.21 -19.05
CA ASP A 335 20.13 -2.49 -19.50
C ASP A 335 21.26 -2.58 -18.45
#